data_bfa3818de647119cd2e4c52306bf80d1
#
_entry.id   bfa3818de647119cd2e4c52306bf80d1
#
_cell.length_a   1.000
_cell.length_b   1.000
_cell.length_c   1.000
_cell.angle_alpha   90.00
_cell.angle_beta   90.00
_cell.angle_gamma   90.00
#
_symmetry.space_group_name_H-M   'P 1'
#
loop_
_entity.id
_entity.type
_entity.pdbx_description
1 polymer ?
#
loop_
_entity_poly.entity_id
_entity_poly.type
_entity_poly.pdbx_seq_one_letter_code
_entity_poly.pdbx_strand_id
1 'polypeptide(L)'
;MFLEKDGSDYRVSKSFEEMLQNEDFYHILEELIDFGISRYKENFSMRYQDTDLVLYQKYTYEDVCRLLNWERNEVPLNIGGYKYDKKTKTFPVFINYDKQENISDTTKYEDHFTSCNRLIAISKSGRSIESEDVQNFLNAKERGIDVQLFVRKNKDDKISKEFYYLG
;
A
#
# COMPACT_ATOMS: atom_id res chain seq x y z
N MET A 1 17.99 18.04 13.71
CA MET A 1 16.79 17.18 13.62
C MET A 1 15.66 17.90 14.36
N PHE A 2 14.45 17.98 13.81
CA PHE A 2 13.34 18.75 14.43
C PHE A 2 12.74 18.09 15.66
N LEU A 3 12.81 16.76 15.72
CA LEU A 3 12.32 15.96 16.83
C LEU A 3 13.45 15.15 17.47
N GLU A 4 13.37 14.98 18.78
CA GLU A 4 14.24 14.14 19.58
C GLU A 4 13.41 13.02 20.22
N LYS A 5 14.00 11.83 20.30
CA LYS A 5 13.34 10.70 20.97
C LYS A 5 13.49 10.86 22.49
N ASP A 6 12.36 10.73 23.18
CA ASP A 6 12.30 10.79 24.65
C ASP A 6 11.54 9.54 25.18
N GLY A 7 12.28 8.49 25.48
CA GLY A 7 11.71 7.19 25.86
C GLY A 7 10.94 6.55 24.70
N SER A 8 9.63 6.37 24.85
CA SER A 8 8.69 5.89 23.82
C SER A 8 8.15 7.02 22.93
N ASP A 9 8.30 8.27 23.35
CA ASP A 9 7.69 9.43 22.72
C ASP A 9 8.70 10.27 21.93
N TYR A 10 8.21 11.30 21.27
CA TYR A 10 9.04 12.29 20.59
C TYR A 10 8.70 13.68 21.14
N ARG A 11 9.73 14.50 21.31
CA ARG A 11 9.58 15.91 21.65
C ARG A 11 10.23 16.78 20.61
N VAL A 12 9.84 18.03 20.58
CA VAL A 12 10.46 19.07 19.77
C VAL A 12 11.90 19.27 20.29
N SER A 13 12.86 19.30 19.36
CA SER A 13 14.25 19.53 19.75
C SER A 13 14.49 20.99 20.18
N LYS A 14 15.39 21.19 21.13
CA LYS A 14 15.73 22.52 21.62
C LYS A 14 16.23 23.45 20.47
N SER A 15 17.01 22.90 19.55
CA SER A 15 17.47 23.65 18.36
C SER A 15 16.31 24.08 17.47
N PHE A 16 15.25 23.30 17.36
CA PHE A 16 14.09 23.69 16.58
C PHE A 16 13.23 24.73 17.32
N GLU A 17 13.10 24.63 18.65
CA GLU A 17 12.47 25.68 19.45
C GLU A 17 13.19 27.04 19.30
N GLU A 18 14.52 27.03 19.26
CA GLU A 18 15.33 28.22 19.00
C GLU A 18 15.07 28.79 17.59
N MET A 19 14.95 27.92 16.57
CA MET A 19 14.62 28.36 15.21
C MET A 19 13.25 29.02 15.12
N LEU A 20 12.26 28.51 15.87
CA LEU A 20 10.90 29.07 15.90
C LEU A 20 10.82 30.47 16.53
N GLN A 21 11.87 30.94 17.22
CA GLN A 21 11.95 32.35 17.70
C GLN A 21 12.24 33.34 16.59
N ASN A 22 12.68 32.88 15.41
CA ASN A 22 12.86 33.71 14.24
C ASN A 22 11.51 33.87 13.53
N GLU A 23 10.99 35.08 13.47
CA GLU A 23 9.64 35.38 12.89
C GLU A 23 9.55 34.97 11.42
N ASP A 24 10.59 35.22 10.61
CA ASP A 24 10.59 34.87 9.19
C ASP A 24 10.55 33.34 9.00
N PHE A 25 11.34 32.64 9.80
CA PHE A 25 11.33 31.16 9.77
C PHE A 25 9.97 30.59 10.21
N TYR A 26 9.38 31.16 11.27
CA TYR A 26 8.07 30.74 11.76
C TYR A 26 6.99 30.91 10.69
N HIS A 27 6.91 32.07 10.03
CA HIS A 27 5.93 32.34 8.98
C HIS A 27 6.11 31.43 7.77
N ILE A 28 7.35 31.22 7.30
CA ILE A 28 7.61 30.30 6.19
C ILE A 28 7.19 28.87 6.54
N LEU A 29 7.47 28.43 7.78
CA LEU A 29 7.05 27.11 8.23
C LEU A 29 5.53 26.96 8.31
N GLU A 30 4.83 27.98 8.83
CA GLU A 30 3.36 28.05 8.90
C GLU A 30 2.74 27.93 7.51
N GLU A 31 3.20 28.75 6.55
CA GLU A 31 2.75 28.69 5.15
C GLU A 31 3.00 27.31 4.52
N LEU A 32 4.15 26.69 4.80
CA LEU A 32 4.48 25.36 4.28
C LEU A 32 3.58 24.28 4.87
N ILE A 33 3.24 24.38 6.16
CA ILE A 33 2.32 23.45 6.83
C ILE A 33 0.91 23.62 6.26
N ASP A 34 0.43 24.84 6.10
CA ASP A 34 -0.89 25.13 5.54
C ASP A 34 -1.01 24.66 4.09
N PHE A 35 0.02 24.87 3.30
CA PHE A 35 0.11 24.32 1.94
C PHE A 35 0.04 22.78 1.97
N GLY A 36 0.80 22.13 2.86
CA GLY A 36 0.79 20.68 3.04
C GLY A 36 -0.58 20.15 3.43
N ILE A 37 -1.28 20.84 4.35
CA ILE A 37 -2.64 20.48 4.79
C ILE A 37 -3.64 20.62 3.63
N SER A 38 -3.56 21.70 2.86
CA SER A 38 -4.43 21.91 1.69
C SER A 38 -4.21 20.83 0.63
N ARG A 39 -2.96 20.55 0.31
CA ARG A 39 -2.60 19.47 -0.61
C ARG A 39 -3.07 18.09 -0.12
N TYR A 40 -2.94 17.83 1.18
CA TYR A 40 -3.45 16.59 1.77
C TYR A 40 -4.96 16.46 1.60
N LYS A 41 -5.73 17.52 1.92
CA LYS A 41 -7.19 17.51 1.76
C LYS A 41 -7.62 17.26 0.31
N GLU A 42 -6.94 17.86 -0.65
CA GLU A 42 -7.23 17.69 -2.08
C GLU A 42 -6.89 16.27 -2.57
N ASN A 43 -5.68 15.80 -2.27
CA ASN A 43 -5.16 14.53 -2.81
C ASN A 43 -5.73 13.29 -2.11
N PHE A 44 -6.15 13.42 -0.83
CA PHE A 44 -6.59 12.29 -0.01
C PHE A 44 -8.09 12.32 0.30
N SER A 45 -8.88 13.11 -0.45
CA SER A 45 -10.34 13.13 -0.32
C SER A 45 -11.01 11.79 -0.63
N MET A 46 -10.34 10.91 -1.37
CA MET A 46 -10.81 9.58 -1.75
C MET A 46 -10.16 8.45 -0.94
N ARG A 47 -9.84 8.70 0.32
CA ARG A 47 -9.39 7.63 1.23
C ARG A 47 -10.43 6.51 1.29
N TYR A 48 -9.93 5.29 1.27
CA TYR A 48 -10.81 4.12 1.35
C TYR A 48 -10.99 3.68 2.80
N GLN A 49 -12.21 3.82 3.31
CA GLN A 49 -12.58 3.45 4.68
C GLN A 49 -11.64 4.05 5.74
N ASP A 50 -11.22 3.26 6.72
CA ASP A 50 -10.32 3.67 7.81
C ASP A 50 -8.81 3.49 7.48
N THR A 51 -8.47 3.31 6.20
CA THR A 51 -7.09 3.16 5.76
C THR A 51 -6.47 4.50 5.34
N ASP A 52 -5.14 4.57 5.29
CA ASP A 52 -4.41 5.69 4.68
C ASP A 52 -4.21 5.51 3.17
N LEU A 53 -4.84 4.49 2.58
CA LEU A 53 -4.84 4.23 1.15
C LEU A 53 -5.92 5.06 0.44
N VAL A 54 -5.57 5.62 -0.71
CA VAL A 54 -6.45 6.45 -1.54
C VAL A 54 -6.77 5.70 -2.82
N LEU A 55 -8.06 5.58 -3.14
CA LEU A 55 -8.50 4.89 -4.36
C LEU A 55 -7.86 5.50 -5.60
N TYR A 56 -7.42 4.62 -6.50
CA TYR A 56 -6.81 4.94 -7.80
C TYR A 56 -5.43 5.61 -7.73
N GLN A 57 -4.86 5.78 -6.54
CA GLN A 57 -3.45 6.17 -6.39
C GLN A 57 -2.53 4.96 -6.57
N LYS A 58 -1.26 5.24 -6.86
CA LYS A 58 -0.24 4.23 -7.08
C LYS A 58 0.62 4.04 -5.83
N TYR A 59 0.93 2.79 -5.52
CA TYR A 59 1.74 2.40 -4.37
C TYR A 59 2.73 1.31 -4.73
N THR A 60 3.93 1.40 -4.17
CA THR A 60 4.89 0.29 -4.16
C THR A 60 4.51 -0.72 -3.06
N TYR A 61 5.12 -1.92 -3.10
CA TYR A 61 4.96 -2.90 -1.99
C TYR A 61 5.36 -2.31 -0.63
N GLU A 62 6.42 -1.51 -0.60
CA GLU A 62 6.94 -0.89 0.62
C GLU A 62 5.99 0.18 1.16
N ASP A 63 5.37 0.97 0.30
CA ASP A 63 4.37 1.96 0.68
C ASP A 63 3.15 1.27 1.31
N VAL A 64 2.69 0.18 0.70
CA VAL A 64 1.55 -0.59 1.21
C VAL A 64 1.88 -1.17 2.59
N CYS A 65 3.05 -1.77 2.79
CA CYS A 65 3.44 -2.28 4.11
C CYS A 65 3.45 -1.19 5.17
N ARG A 66 3.97 0.00 4.84
CA ARG A 66 3.99 1.15 5.77
C ARG A 66 2.59 1.68 6.08
N LEU A 67 1.76 1.87 5.07
CA LEU A 67 0.39 2.40 5.22
C LEU A 67 -0.56 1.43 5.90
N LEU A 68 -0.30 0.12 5.80
CA LEU A 68 -1.02 -0.92 6.54
C LEU A 68 -0.40 -1.23 7.92
N ASN A 69 0.58 -0.44 8.37
CA ASN A 69 1.23 -0.56 9.67
C ASN A 69 1.88 -1.93 9.94
N TRP A 70 2.46 -2.56 8.92
CA TRP A 70 3.22 -3.78 9.08
C TRP A 70 4.52 -3.52 9.83
N GLU A 71 4.98 -4.47 10.65
CA GLU A 71 6.23 -4.32 11.40
C GLU A 71 7.47 -4.25 10.50
N ARG A 72 7.38 -4.86 9.31
CA ARG A 72 8.50 -4.92 8.35
C ARG A 72 8.00 -4.63 6.96
N ASN A 73 8.82 -3.90 6.20
CA ASN A 73 8.63 -3.82 4.76
C ASN A 73 8.92 -5.17 4.12
N GLU A 74 8.05 -5.58 3.22
CA GLU A 74 8.20 -6.81 2.48
C GLU A 74 8.70 -6.51 1.05
N VAL A 75 9.52 -7.40 0.53
CA VAL A 75 9.95 -7.33 -0.87
C VAL A 75 9.00 -8.13 -1.77
N PRO A 76 8.92 -7.83 -3.06
CA PRO A 76 8.03 -8.52 -4.01
C PRO A 76 8.12 -10.04 -3.96
N LEU A 77 9.32 -10.58 -3.74
CA LEU A 77 9.57 -12.02 -3.65
C LEU A 77 8.85 -12.65 -2.45
N ASN A 78 8.81 -11.97 -1.32
CA ASN A 78 8.17 -12.47 -0.10
C ASN A 78 6.63 -12.38 -0.17
N ILE A 79 6.11 -11.36 -0.85
CA ILE A 79 4.67 -11.19 -1.06
C ILE A 79 4.16 -12.19 -2.10
N GLY A 80 4.87 -12.35 -3.21
CA GLY A 80 4.53 -13.32 -4.25
C GLY A 80 3.08 -13.23 -4.76
N GLY A 81 2.59 -12.02 -5.01
CA GLY A 81 1.23 -11.72 -5.44
C GLY A 81 0.27 -11.36 -4.30
N TYR A 82 0.35 -11.99 -3.14
CA TYR A 82 -0.43 -11.63 -1.96
C TYR A 82 0.25 -12.10 -0.67
N LYS A 83 -0.06 -11.48 0.46
CA LYS A 83 0.42 -11.90 1.78
C LYS A 83 -0.53 -11.43 2.87
N TYR A 84 -0.82 -12.31 3.82
CA TYR A 84 -1.61 -12.00 5.00
C TYR A 84 -0.70 -11.58 6.16
N ASP A 85 -0.99 -10.46 6.79
CA ASP A 85 -0.39 -10.05 8.06
C ASP A 85 -1.35 -10.31 9.21
N LYS A 86 -0.94 -11.20 10.13
CA LYS A 86 -1.78 -11.63 11.27
C LYS A 86 -2.00 -10.52 12.30
N LYS A 87 -1.05 -9.60 12.43
CA LYS A 87 -1.10 -8.54 13.44
C LYS A 87 -2.10 -7.46 13.07
N THR A 88 -2.04 -6.99 11.84
CA THR A 88 -2.93 -5.94 11.33
C THR A 88 -4.22 -6.50 10.71
N LYS A 89 -4.28 -7.82 10.50
CA LYS A 89 -5.36 -8.51 9.79
C LYS A 89 -5.60 -7.98 8.37
N THR A 90 -4.56 -7.50 7.72
CA THR A 90 -4.61 -6.98 6.34
C THR A 90 -4.08 -8.00 5.35
N PHE A 91 -4.67 -8.02 4.16
CA PHE A 91 -4.36 -8.99 3.11
C PHE A 91 -4.24 -8.30 1.75
N PRO A 92 -3.14 -7.57 1.49
CA PRO A 92 -2.92 -6.96 0.18
C PRO A 92 -2.68 -8.01 -0.90
N VAL A 93 -3.35 -7.81 -2.03
CA VAL A 93 -3.31 -8.66 -3.22
C VAL A 93 -2.81 -7.82 -4.39
N PHE A 94 -1.74 -8.26 -5.05
CA PHE A 94 -1.09 -7.56 -6.15
C PHE A 94 -1.19 -8.37 -7.44
N ILE A 95 -1.85 -7.84 -8.45
CA ILE A 95 -2.14 -8.54 -9.70
C ILE A 95 -1.60 -7.76 -10.90
N ASN A 96 -0.92 -8.47 -11.80
CA ASN A 96 -0.57 -7.97 -13.13
C ASN A 96 -1.61 -8.54 -14.11
N TYR A 97 -2.49 -7.69 -14.65
CA TYR A 97 -3.68 -8.13 -15.39
C TYR A 97 -3.49 -8.19 -16.92
N ASP A 98 -2.33 -7.82 -17.43
CA ASP A 98 -1.99 -7.92 -18.87
C ASP A 98 -0.59 -8.53 -18.99
N LYS A 99 -0.50 -9.80 -19.27
CA LYS A 99 0.77 -10.51 -19.43
C LYS A 99 1.08 -10.63 -20.92
N GLN A 100 2.31 -10.26 -21.30
CA GLN A 100 2.76 -10.33 -22.69
C GLN A 100 2.76 -11.77 -23.21
N GLU A 101 2.48 -11.95 -24.52
CA GLU A 101 2.38 -13.26 -25.20
C GLU A 101 3.66 -14.11 -25.17
N ASN A 102 4.82 -13.53 -24.87
CA ASN A 102 6.13 -14.17 -24.87
C ASN A 102 6.54 -14.85 -23.53
N ILE A 103 5.59 -15.07 -22.64
CA ILE A 103 5.85 -15.77 -21.38
C ILE A 103 5.65 -17.27 -21.59
N SER A 104 6.55 -18.10 -21.00
CA SER A 104 6.46 -19.58 -21.10
C SER A 104 5.06 -20.08 -20.74
N ASP A 105 4.57 -21.11 -21.44
CA ASP A 105 3.22 -21.68 -21.26
C ASP A 105 2.90 -22.07 -19.81
N THR A 106 3.91 -22.34 -19.00
CA THR A 106 3.77 -22.68 -17.58
C THR A 106 3.47 -21.46 -16.67
N THR A 107 3.65 -20.24 -17.17
CA THR A 107 3.42 -18.97 -16.46
C THR A 107 2.38 -18.07 -17.12
N LYS A 108 1.75 -18.55 -18.17
CA LYS A 108 0.67 -17.86 -18.91
C LYS A 108 -0.65 -17.97 -18.15
N TYR A 109 -0.72 -17.29 -17.00
CA TYR A 109 -1.94 -17.18 -16.23
C TYR A 109 -2.79 -16.04 -16.83
N GLU A 110 -4.06 -16.32 -17.06
CA GLU A 110 -5.01 -15.35 -17.63
C GLU A 110 -5.60 -14.45 -16.54
N ASP A 111 -4.75 -13.68 -15.83
CA ASP A 111 -5.27 -12.64 -14.94
C ASP A 111 -5.83 -11.51 -15.80
N HIS A 112 -7.14 -11.29 -15.79
CA HIS A 112 -7.78 -10.27 -16.61
C HIS A 112 -9.11 -9.77 -16.00
N PHE A 113 -9.47 -8.54 -16.35
CA PHE A 113 -10.78 -8.01 -16.03
C PHE A 113 -11.83 -8.55 -17.02
N THR A 114 -12.89 -9.17 -16.46
CA THR A 114 -14.06 -9.59 -17.26
C THR A 114 -15.13 -8.50 -17.33
N SER A 115 -15.09 -7.54 -16.39
CA SER A 115 -15.90 -6.33 -16.36
C SER A 115 -15.22 -5.28 -15.47
N CYS A 116 -15.78 -4.07 -15.38
CA CYS A 116 -15.23 -3.00 -14.53
C CYS A 116 -15.18 -3.36 -13.04
N ASN A 117 -15.94 -4.34 -12.59
CA ASN A 117 -16.02 -4.78 -11.20
C ASN A 117 -15.72 -6.27 -10.98
N ARG A 118 -15.16 -6.94 -11.99
CA ARG A 118 -14.85 -8.36 -11.88
C ARG A 118 -13.50 -8.70 -12.50
N LEU A 119 -12.59 -9.14 -11.66
CA LEU A 119 -11.24 -9.59 -12.01
C LEU A 119 -11.14 -11.10 -11.79
N ILE A 120 -10.59 -11.82 -12.76
CA ILE A 120 -10.17 -13.21 -12.60
C ILE A 120 -8.67 -13.22 -12.40
N ALA A 121 -8.21 -13.91 -11.38
CA ALA A 121 -6.79 -14.07 -11.09
C ALA A 121 -6.53 -15.46 -10.53
N ILE A 122 -5.31 -15.96 -10.78
CA ILE A 122 -4.89 -17.27 -10.31
C ILE A 122 -4.13 -17.14 -8.99
N SER A 123 -4.38 -18.05 -8.07
CA SER A 123 -3.65 -18.18 -6.82
C SER A 123 -2.17 -18.53 -7.06
N LYS A 124 -1.36 -18.42 -6.02
CA LYS A 124 0.06 -18.83 -6.06
C LYS A 124 0.22 -20.30 -6.43
N SER A 125 1.29 -20.60 -7.16
CA SER A 125 1.66 -21.98 -7.47
C SER A 125 1.78 -22.84 -6.20
N GLY A 126 1.32 -24.09 -6.28
CA GLY A 126 1.36 -25.03 -5.16
C GLY A 126 0.34 -24.74 -4.06
N ARG A 127 -0.68 -23.93 -4.31
CA ARG A 127 -1.81 -23.73 -3.40
C ARG A 127 -3.00 -24.58 -3.78
N SER A 128 -3.64 -25.14 -2.78
CA SER A 128 -4.95 -25.80 -2.87
C SER A 128 -6.01 -24.99 -2.13
N ILE A 129 -7.25 -25.39 -2.24
CA ILE A 129 -8.36 -24.75 -1.52
C ILE A 129 -8.18 -24.85 0.00
N GLU A 130 -7.48 -25.88 0.50
CA GLU A 130 -7.21 -26.08 1.93
C GLU A 130 -6.02 -25.26 2.44
N SER A 131 -5.25 -24.62 1.56
CA SER A 131 -4.10 -23.81 1.98
C SER A 131 -4.55 -22.65 2.87
N GLU A 132 -3.81 -22.38 3.96
CA GLU A 132 -4.17 -21.38 4.98
C GLU A 132 -4.44 -19.98 4.38
N ASP A 133 -3.58 -19.55 3.45
CA ASP A 133 -3.71 -18.27 2.78
C ASP A 133 -4.95 -18.20 1.88
N VAL A 134 -5.29 -19.28 1.19
CA VAL A 134 -6.53 -19.36 0.40
C VAL A 134 -7.76 -19.35 1.30
N GLN A 135 -7.72 -20.10 2.42
CA GLN A 135 -8.81 -20.09 3.40
C GLN A 135 -8.97 -18.72 4.08
N ASN A 136 -7.87 -17.98 4.32
CA ASN A 136 -7.93 -16.61 4.83
C ASN A 136 -8.62 -15.67 3.83
N PHE A 137 -8.35 -15.83 2.54
CA PHE A 137 -8.98 -15.05 1.49
C PHE A 137 -10.50 -15.37 1.36
N LEU A 138 -10.83 -16.66 1.25
CA LEU A 138 -12.21 -17.11 1.07
C LEU A 138 -13.13 -16.73 2.26
N ASN A 139 -12.60 -16.80 3.47
CA ASN A 139 -13.32 -16.49 4.70
C ASN A 139 -12.94 -15.11 5.29
N ALA A 140 -12.44 -14.21 4.46
CA ALA A 140 -11.90 -12.92 4.91
C ALA A 140 -12.92 -12.12 5.74
N LYS A 141 -14.16 -12.03 5.26
CA LYS A 141 -15.24 -11.33 5.95
C LYS A 141 -15.54 -11.90 7.34
N GLU A 142 -15.64 -13.24 7.44
CA GLU A 142 -15.94 -13.92 8.70
C GLU A 142 -14.78 -13.81 9.70
N ARG A 143 -13.55 -13.78 9.19
CA ARG A 143 -12.32 -13.66 9.99
C ARG A 143 -11.94 -12.22 10.33
N GLY A 144 -12.68 -11.23 9.81
CA GLY A 144 -12.37 -9.82 9.96
C GLY A 144 -11.02 -9.46 9.32
N ILE A 145 -10.73 -10.07 8.16
CA ILE A 145 -9.53 -9.80 7.37
C ILE A 145 -9.87 -8.75 6.32
N ASP A 146 -9.08 -7.69 6.28
CA ASP A 146 -9.21 -6.62 5.33
C ASP A 146 -8.39 -6.94 4.06
N VAL A 147 -9.10 -7.25 2.97
CA VAL A 147 -8.51 -7.58 1.67
C VAL A 147 -8.39 -6.31 0.85
N GLN A 148 -7.18 -6.00 0.39
CA GLN A 148 -6.85 -4.78 -0.33
C GLN A 148 -6.33 -5.13 -1.73
N LEU A 149 -6.98 -4.65 -2.80
CA LEU A 149 -6.62 -4.99 -4.17
C LEU A 149 -5.73 -3.93 -4.83
N PHE A 150 -4.60 -4.38 -5.34
CA PHE A 150 -3.63 -3.58 -6.08
C PHE A 150 -3.41 -4.19 -7.47
N VAL A 151 -3.53 -3.40 -8.53
CA VAL A 151 -3.39 -3.88 -9.90
C VAL A 151 -2.37 -3.09 -10.70
N ARG A 152 -1.71 -3.76 -11.62
CA ARG A 152 -0.80 -3.16 -12.58
C ARG A 152 -0.98 -3.86 -13.92
N LYS A 153 -0.85 -3.10 -15.02
CA LYS A 153 -1.02 -3.67 -16.36
C LYS A 153 0.01 -4.77 -16.63
N ASN A 154 1.29 -4.48 -16.44
CA ASN A 154 2.38 -5.40 -16.75
C ASN A 154 3.55 -5.25 -15.77
N LYS A 155 4.18 -6.36 -15.39
CA LYS A 155 5.38 -6.36 -14.54
C LYS A 155 6.62 -5.80 -15.25
N ASP A 156 6.63 -5.86 -16.59
CA ASP A 156 7.72 -5.38 -17.42
C ASP A 156 7.58 -3.89 -17.78
N ASP A 157 6.57 -3.22 -17.22
CA ASP A 157 6.52 -1.76 -17.23
C ASP A 157 7.70 -1.23 -16.39
N LYS A 158 8.83 -1.04 -17.09
CA LYS A 158 10.11 -0.61 -16.50
C LYS A 158 10.03 0.79 -15.89
N ILE A 159 8.94 1.49 -16.12
CA ILE A 159 8.72 2.87 -15.71
C ILE A 159 8.23 2.94 -14.26
N SER A 160 7.48 1.95 -13.78
CA SER A 160 6.92 1.99 -12.42
C SER A 160 6.89 0.62 -11.75
N LYS A 161 7.37 0.58 -10.50
CA LYS A 161 7.21 -0.57 -9.59
C LYS A 161 5.87 -0.53 -8.85
N GLU A 162 5.02 0.43 -9.17
CA GLU A 162 3.81 0.77 -8.46
C GLU A 162 2.59 0.05 -9.03
N PHE A 163 1.59 -0.12 -8.17
CA PHE A 163 0.29 -0.68 -8.49
C PHE A 163 -0.80 0.32 -8.16
N TYR A 164 -1.85 0.38 -8.97
CA TYR A 164 -3.06 1.14 -8.65
C TYR A 164 -3.85 0.44 -7.55
N TYR A 165 -4.26 1.18 -6.55
CA TYR A 165 -5.15 0.70 -5.49
C TYR A 165 -6.61 0.79 -5.92
N LEU A 166 -7.37 -0.31 -5.74
CA LEU A 166 -8.78 -0.40 -6.14
C LEU A 166 -9.78 -0.62 -4.98
N GLY A 167 -9.28 -0.75 -3.75
CA GLY A 167 -10.11 -1.03 -2.58
C GLY A 167 -9.97 -2.41 -2.03
#